data_8e73d0c22d6a6d16894678e03afda31d
#
_entry.id   8e73d0c22d6a6d16894678e03afda31d
#
_cell.length_a   1.000
_cell.length_b   1.000
_cell.length_c   1.000
_cell.angle_alpha   90.00
_cell.angle_beta   90.00
_cell.angle_gamma   90.00
#
_symmetry.space_group_name_H-M   'P 1'
#
loop_
_entity.id
_entity.type
_entity.pdbx_description
1 polymer ?
#
loop_
_entity_poly.entity_id
_entity_poly.type
_entity_poly.pdbx_seq_one_letter_code
_entity_poly.pdbx_strand_id
1 'polypeptide(L)'
;IPAELNMTLDKALSMNPDLKALYDSDETVRKLIDMSRKLEGLPRHSSTHAAGVVICSAPAEDLVPLARGADGNITTQFTMTTIEELGLLKMDFLGLRTLTVIKDAENAVSGTNVEKMDYNDPQTLKLIAGGKTVGVFQLESSGMQSFMKELKPQSFEDIVAGISLYRPGPMDFIPKYIQGKNDPSSITYAVPELKPILSATYGCIVYQEQVMQIVQQLGGYTLGRADLVRRAMSKKKQHVMEVERANFVSGNAEENVPGCAARGIDAQTANGIFDSMMDFAKYAFNNSH
;
A
#
# COMPACT_ATOMS: atom_id res chain seq x y z
N ILE A 1 21.88 -17.13 9.68
CA ILE A 1 21.11 -15.92 10.02
C ILE A 1 19.68 -16.18 9.55
N PRO A 2 18.66 -16.05 10.44
CA PRO A 2 17.26 -16.21 10.07
C PRO A 2 16.84 -15.21 8.99
N ALA A 3 16.00 -15.65 8.04
CA ALA A 3 15.51 -14.83 6.93
C ALA A 3 14.21 -14.11 7.33
N GLU A 4 14.33 -13.13 8.24
CA GLU A 4 13.21 -12.31 8.69
C GLU A 4 13.42 -10.84 8.31
N LEU A 5 12.32 -10.12 8.12
CA LEU A 5 12.36 -8.67 7.85
C LEU A 5 12.99 -7.92 9.06
N ASN A 6 13.85 -6.97 8.76
CA ASN A 6 14.57 -6.17 9.77
C ASN A 6 15.42 -7.01 10.74
N MET A 7 15.98 -8.13 10.26
CA MET A 7 16.92 -8.94 11.00
C MET A 7 18.23 -8.15 11.19
N THR A 8 18.69 -8.06 12.45
CA THR A 8 20.02 -7.53 12.79
C THR A 8 20.90 -8.67 13.25
N LEU A 9 22.22 -8.48 13.26
CA LEU A 9 23.17 -9.48 13.75
C LEU A 9 22.95 -9.78 15.24
N ASP A 10 22.62 -8.80 16.05
CA ASP A 10 22.31 -8.99 17.46
C ASP A 10 21.03 -9.82 17.65
N LYS A 11 20.00 -9.51 16.87
CA LYS A 11 18.75 -10.29 16.87
C LYS A 11 18.99 -11.71 16.39
N ALA A 12 19.78 -11.89 15.34
CA ALA A 12 20.14 -13.21 14.84
C ALA A 12 20.88 -14.06 15.87
N LEU A 13 21.83 -13.47 16.59
CA LEU A 13 22.55 -14.15 17.67
C LEU A 13 21.66 -14.51 18.87
N SER A 14 20.64 -13.69 19.16
CA SER A 14 19.70 -13.98 20.24
C SER A 14 18.67 -15.08 19.85
N MET A 15 18.32 -15.18 18.57
CA MET A 15 17.29 -16.09 18.07
C MET A 15 17.84 -17.46 17.64
N ASN A 16 19.10 -17.54 17.23
CA ASN A 16 19.70 -18.76 16.71
C ASN A 16 20.80 -19.27 17.66
N PRO A 17 20.52 -20.33 18.46
CA PRO A 17 21.48 -20.88 19.41
C PRO A 17 22.75 -21.42 18.75
N ASP A 18 22.66 -22.01 17.55
CA ASP A 18 23.82 -22.54 16.83
C ASP A 18 24.77 -21.41 16.38
N LEU A 19 24.20 -20.34 15.86
CA LEU A 19 24.99 -19.14 15.50
C LEU A 19 25.66 -18.53 16.75
N LYS A 20 24.94 -18.50 17.87
CA LYS A 20 25.47 -18.02 19.15
C LYS A 20 26.60 -18.92 19.65
N ALA A 21 26.45 -20.23 19.58
CA ALA A 21 27.49 -21.19 19.98
C ALA A 21 28.75 -21.04 19.13
N LEU A 22 28.63 -20.88 17.83
CA LEU A 22 29.74 -20.59 16.91
C LEU A 22 30.45 -19.26 17.26
N TYR A 23 29.67 -18.22 17.51
CA TYR A 23 30.20 -16.92 17.91
C TYR A 23 31.00 -17.00 19.21
N ASP A 24 30.53 -17.80 20.17
CA ASP A 24 31.17 -17.92 21.49
C ASP A 24 32.44 -18.82 21.44
N SER A 25 32.46 -19.83 20.57
CA SER A 25 33.52 -20.86 20.53
C SER A 25 34.61 -20.62 19.47
N ASP A 26 34.28 -19.93 18.35
CA ASP A 26 35.21 -19.73 17.24
C ASP A 26 35.62 -18.26 17.15
N GLU A 27 36.93 -17.98 17.33
CA GLU A 27 37.48 -16.64 17.29
C GLU A 27 37.36 -16.00 15.91
N THR A 28 37.42 -16.76 14.83
CA THR A 28 37.29 -16.27 13.45
C THR A 28 35.83 -15.80 13.20
N VAL A 29 34.87 -16.64 13.62
CA VAL A 29 33.45 -16.30 13.55
C VAL A 29 33.13 -15.06 14.38
N ARG A 30 33.69 -14.97 15.58
CA ARG A 30 33.54 -13.79 16.47
C ARG A 30 34.05 -12.53 15.78
N LYS A 31 35.28 -12.54 15.27
CA LYS A 31 35.87 -11.41 14.55
C LYS A 31 35.05 -11.00 13.33
N LEU A 32 34.54 -11.98 12.58
CA LEU A 32 33.69 -11.73 11.43
C LEU A 32 32.39 -11.02 11.85
N ILE A 33 31.69 -11.54 12.84
CA ILE A 33 30.43 -10.95 13.32
C ILE A 33 30.65 -9.54 13.89
N ASP A 34 31.70 -9.35 14.72
CA ASP A 34 32.00 -8.06 15.32
C ASP A 34 32.39 -7.00 14.27
N MET A 35 33.10 -7.41 13.24
CA MET A 35 33.40 -6.51 12.11
C MET A 35 32.13 -6.19 11.30
N SER A 36 31.29 -7.20 11.06
CA SER A 36 30.03 -7.04 10.34
C SER A 36 29.06 -6.12 11.07
N ARG A 37 29.01 -6.17 12.41
CA ARG A 37 28.21 -5.23 13.23
C ARG A 37 28.61 -3.77 13.02
N LYS A 38 29.89 -3.49 12.81
CA LYS A 38 30.37 -2.11 12.54
C LYS A 38 29.92 -1.60 11.17
N LEU A 39 29.62 -2.51 10.25
CA LEU A 39 29.16 -2.19 8.89
C LEU A 39 27.64 -2.28 8.74
N GLU A 40 26.97 -2.92 9.70
CA GLU A 40 25.51 -3.10 9.68
C GLU A 40 24.81 -1.74 9.70
N GLY A 41 23.83 -1.55 8.82
CA GLY A 41 23.07 -0.31 8.70
C GLY A 41 23.78 0.83 7.94
N LEU A 42 25.03 0.66 7.53
CA LEU A 42 25.71 1.67 6.70
C LEU A 42 25.17 1.61 5.26
N PRO A 43 24.97 2.77 4.61
CA PRO A 43 24.64 2.81 3.18
C PRO A 43 25.71 2.13 2.35
N ARG A 44 25.32 1.19 1.50
CA ARG A 44 26.24 0.43 0.67
C ARG A 44 26.43 1.06 -0.71
N HIS A 45 25.35 1.48 -1.32
CA HIS A 45 25.31 2.11 -2.65
C HIS A 45 24.02 2.91 -2.80
N SER A 46 24.02 3.85 -3.72
CA SER A 46 22.81 4.52 -4.18
C SER A 46 22.24 3.74 -5.37
N SER A 47 20.93 3.71 -5.49
CA SER A 47 20.22 3.22 -6.66
C SER A 47 19.40 4.34 -7.30
N THR A 48 19.17 4.22 -8.60
CA THR A 48 18.33 5.16 -9.34
C THR A 48 16.85 4.76 -9.16
N HIS A 49 15.98 5.74 -8.98
CA HIS A 49 14.54 5.50 -8.98
C HIS A 49 14.09 5.02 -10.36
N ALA A 50 13.24 3.98 -10.40
CA ALA A 50 12.85 3.34 -11.65
C ALA A 50 12.08 4.26 -12.62
N ALA A 51 11.31 5.21 -12.09
CA ALA A 51 10.39 6.04 -12.86
C ALA A 51 10.32 7.52 -12.41
N GLY A 52 11.07 7.88 -11.36
CA GLY A 52 11.07 9.24 -10.81
C GLY A 52 11.93 10.19 -11.62
N VAL A 53 11.36 11.30 -12.04
CA VAL A 53 12.04 12.38 -12.74
C VAL A 53 11.92 13.66 -11.92
N VAL A 54 13.06 14.33 -11.72
CA VAL A 54 13.09 15.64 -11.05
C VAL A 54 12.84 16.74 -12.07
N ILE A 55 11.85 17.57 -11.82
CA ILE A 55 11.51 18.73 -12.64
C ILE A 55 11.99 19.98 -11.94
N CYS A 56 12.75 20.80 -12.65
CA CYS A 56 13.40 22.00 -12.14
C CYS A 56 12.96 23.22 -12.95
N SER A 57 12.97 24.39 -12.32
CA SER A 57 12.73 25.69 -12.98
C SER A 57 13.97 26.27 -13.67
N ALA A 58 15.16 25.72 -13.40
CA ALA A 58 16.46 26.04 -13.97
C ALA A 58 17.22 24.74 -14.28
N PRO A 59 18.38 24.78 -14.96
CA PRO A 59 19.22 23.60 -15.14
C PRO A 59 19.50 22.91 -13.80
N ALA A 60 19.37 21.57 -13.78
CA ALA A 60 19.44 20.82 -12.53
C ALA A 60 20.81 20.95 -11.82
N GLU A 61 21.88 21.14 -12.58
CA GLU A 61 23.23 21.37 -12.06
C GLU A 61 23.39 22.67 -11.28
N ASP A 62 22.54 23.65 -11.51
CA ASP A 62 22.55 24.93 -10.78
C ASP A 62 21.86 24.79 -9.41
N LEU A 63 21.07 23.72 -9.21
CA LEU A 63 20.23 23.55 -8.04
C LEU A 63 20.71 22.42 -7.13
N VAL A 64 21.21 21.32 -7.71
CA VAL A 64 21.63 20.13 -6.98
C VAL A 64 22.84 19.46 -7.63
N PRO A 65 23.73 18.83 -6.82
CA PRO A 65 24.83 18.07 -7.38
C PRO A 65 24.32 16.86 -8.17
N LEU A 66 24.90 16.65 -9.33
CA LEU A 66 24.56 15.56 -10.23
C LEU A 66 25.62 14.45 -10.22
N ALA A 67 25.21 13.24 -10.54
CA ALA A 67 26.07 12.09 -10.75
C ALA A 67 25.64 11.34 -12.00
N ARG A 68 26.56 10.58 -12.58
CA ARG A 68 26.25 9.65 -13.67
C ARG A 68 26.03 8.27 -13.08
N GLY A 69 24.84 7.71 -13.29
CA GLY A 69 24.50 6.36 -12.91
C GLY A 69 25.27 5.30 -13.72
N ALA A 70 25.21 4.05 -13.30
CA ALA A 70 25.87 2.94 -13.98
C ALA A 70 25.34 2.70 -15.40
N ASP A 71 24.10 3.07 -15.65
CA ASP A 71 23.41 3.02 -16.95
C ASP A 71 23.72 4.23 -17.86
N GLY A 72 24.55 5.16 -17.39
CA GLY A 72 24.90 6.39 -18.10
C GLY A 72 23.93 7.55 -17.93
N ASN A 73 22.79 7.35 -17.29
CA ASN A 73 21.81 8.39 -17.00
C ASN A 73 22.33 9.39 -15.95
N ILE A 74 21.89 10.63 -16.05
CA ILE A 74 22.18 11.67 -15.05
C ILE A 74 21.16 11.55 -13.92
N THR A 75 21.67 11.53 -12.69
CA THR A 75 20.87 11.45 -11.46
C THR A 75 21.30 12.52 -10.48
N THR A 76 20.40 12.88 -9.55
CA THR A 76 20.77 13.73 -8.41
C THR A 76 21.58 12.91 -7.40
N GLN A 77 22.52 13.55 -6.71
CA GLN A 77 23.23 12.95 -5.58
C GLN A 77 22.42 13.02 -4.28
N PHE A 78 21.42 13.88 -4.23
CA PHE A 78 20.55 14.03 -3.06
C PHE A 78 19.42 13.01 -3.07
N THR A 79 18.98 12.63 -1.87
CA THR A 79 17.83 11.74 -1.66
C THR A 79 16.52 12.44 -2.00
N MET A 80 15.46 11.66 -2.20
CA MET A 80 14.13 12.17 -2.49
C MET A 80 13.64 13.21 -1.47
N THR A 81 13.82 12.94 -0.18
CA THR A 81 13.45 13.86 0.91
C THR A 81 14.17 15.20 0.81
N THR A 82 15.47 15.17 0.58
CA THR A 82 16.29 16.38 0.42
C THR A 82 15.87 17.19 -0.81
N ILE A 83 15.53 16.52 -1.91
CA ILE A 83 15.05 17.17 -3.13
C ILE A 83 13.72 17.88 -2.86
N GLU A 84 12.78 17.23 -2.16
CA GLU A 84 11.50 17.81 -1.76
C GLU A 84 11.69 19.02 -0.83
N GLU A 85 12.60 18.94 0.15
CA GLU A 85 12.95 20.04 1.08
C GLU A 85 13.56 21.25 0.36
N LEU A 86 14.29 21.02 -0.74
CA LEU A 86 14.81 22.07 -1.61
C LEU A 86 13.74 22.67 -2.53
N GLY A 87 12.50 22.18 -2.47
CA GLY A 87 11.39 22.68 -3.29
C GLY A 87 11.39 22.21 -4.74
N LEU A 88 12.15 21.16 -5.06
CA LEU A 88 12.13 20.55 -6.38
C LEU A 88 10.98 19.56 -6.50
N LEU A 89 10.37 19.49 -7.68
CA LEU A 89 9.26 18.60 -7.95
C LEU A 89 9.78 17.24 -8.47
N LYS A 90 9.48 16.16 -7.75
CA LYS A 90 9.67 14.80 -8.25
C LYS A 90 8.36 14.29 -8.83
N MET A 91 8.38 13.88 -10.08
CA MET A 91 7.27 13.19 -10.74
C MET A 91 7.62 11.74 -11.05
N ASP A 92 6.70 10.84 -10.70
CA ASP A 92 6.86 9.40 -10.97
C ASP A 92 6.04 9.04 -12.21
N PHE A 93 6.74 8.67 -13.29
CA PHE A 93 6.15 8.21 -14.54
C PHE A 93 6.13 6.68 -14.56
N LEU A 94 5.21 6.11 -13.79
CA LEU A 94 5.06 4.66 -13.69
C LEU A 94 4.28 4.13 -14.89
N GLY A 95 4.88 3.21 -15.63
CA GLY A 95 4.25 2.48 -16.72
C GLY A 95 4.30 0.98 -16.47
N LEU A 96 3.36 0.26 -17.07
CA LEU A 96 3.31 -1.20 -17.05
C LEU A 96 3.65 -1.75 -18.44
N ARG A 97 4.74 -2.52 -18.54
CA ARG A 97 5.13 -3.20 -19.79
C ARG A 97 4.03 -4.14 -20.28
N THR A 98 3.24 -4.73 -19.38
CA THR A 98 2.08 -5.56 -19.70
C THR A 98 1.05 -4.83 -20.55
N LEU A 99 0.81 -3.53 -20.31
CA LEU A 99 -0.10 -2.74 -21.14
C LEU A 99 0.40 -2.58 -22.57
N THR A 100 1.71 -2.48 -22.78
CA THR A 100 2.31 -2.48 -24.12
C THR A 100 2.06 -3.83 -24.83
N VAL A 101 2.26 -4.95 -24.13
CA VAL A 101 1.99 -6.30 -24.67
C VAL A 101 0.51 -6.45 -25.07
N ILE A 102 -0.41 -5.98 -24.23
CA ILE A 102 -1.85 -5.97 -24.53
C ILE A 102 -2.13 -5.13 -25.77
N LYS A 103 -1.55 -3.94 -25.87
CA LYS A 103 -1.74 -3.05 -27.01
C LYS A 103 -1.19 -3.63 -28.31
N ASP A 104 -0.02 -4.27 -28.26
CA ASP A 104 0.57 -4.96 -29.40
C ASP A 104 -0.31 -6.14 -29.88
N ALA A 105 -0.85 -6.92 -28.93
CA ALA A 105 -1.78 -8.00 -29.23
C ALA A 105 -3.09 -7.46 -29.85
N GLU A 106 -3.64 -6.37 -29.30
CA GLU A 106 -4.81 -5.68 -29.86
C GLU A 106 -4.57 -5.23 -31.31
N ASN A 107 -3.42 -4.63 -31.58
CA ASN A 107 -3.05 -4.15 -32.91
C ASN A 107 -2.85 -5.31 -33.90
N ALA A 108 -2.43 -6.48 -33.42
CA ALA A 108 -2.20 -7.67 -34.26
C ALA A 108 -3.51 -8.38 -34.68
N VAL A 109 -4.63 -8.15 -34.00
CA VAL A 109 -5.91 -8.82 -34.23
C VAL A 109 -6.98 -7.80 -34.64
N SER A 110 -7.33 -7.77 -35.93
CA SER A 110 -8.32 -6.84 -36.42
C SER A 110 -9.68 -6.99 -35.73
N GLY A 111 -10.26 -5.87 -35.31
CA GLY A 111 -11.57 -5.83 -34.66
C GLY A 111 -11.54 -6.08 -33.15
N THR A 112 -10.39 -6.32 -32.56
CA THR A 112 -10.23 -6.43 -31.12
C THR A 112 -10.13 -5.04 -30.50
N ASN A 113 -10.84 -4.83 -29.40
CA ASN A 113 -10.73 -3.62 -28.58
C ASN A 113 -10.87 -4.02 -27.11
N VAL A 114 -9.76 -3.96 -26.37
CA VAL A 114 -9.69 -4.41 -24.98
C VAL A 114 -10.58 -3.58 -24.07
N GLU A 115 -10.69 -2.27 -24.31
CA GLU A 115 -11.52 -1.36 -23.50
C GLU A 115 -13.04 -1.66 -23.61
N LYS A 116 -13.44 -2.40 -24.67
CA LYS A 116 -14.85 -2.80 -24.91
C LYS A 116 -15.16 -4.23 -24.50
N MET A 117 -14.19 -4.95 -23.93
CA MET A 117 -14.40 -6.32 -23.46
C MET A 117 -15.28 -6.32 -22.21
N ASP A 118 -16.06 -7.40 -22.05
CA ASP A 118 -16.77 -7.66 -20.80
C ASP A 118 -15.79 -8.23 -19.76
N TYR A 119 -15.46 -7.42 -18.77
CA TYR A 119 -14.57 -7.83 -17.67
C TYR A 119 -15.22 -8.81 -16.70
N ASN A 120 -16.53 -9.05 -16.82
CA ASN A 120 -17.27 -10.01 -15.99
C ASN A 120 -17.58 -11.32 -16.74
N ASP A 121 -16.79 -11.69 -17.77
CA ASP A 121 -16.96 -12.96 -18.47
C ASP A 121 -16.94 -14.14 -17.49
N PRO A 122 -18.04 -14.94 -17.43
CA PRO A 122 -18.16 -16.01 -16.43
C PRO A 122 -17.12 -17.14 -16.61
N GLN A 123 -16.64 -17.36 -17.83
CA GLN A 123 -15.64 -18.41 -18.07
C GLN A 123 -14.28 -17.98 -17.53
N THR A 124 -13.90 -16.73 -17.75
CA THR A 124 -12.67 -16.13 -17.20
C THR A 124 -12.71 -16.11 -15.68
N LEU A 125 -13.80 -15.64 -15.07
CA LEU A 125 -13.97 -15.64 -13.62
C LEU A 125 -13.88 -17.05 -13.03
N LYS A 126 -14.50 -18.06 -13.69
CA LYS A 126 -14.41 -19.46 -13.28
C LYS A 126 -12.98 -20.02 -13.37
N LEU A 127 -12.22 -19.62 -14.39
CA LEU A 127 -10.83 -20.02 -14.55
C LEU A 127 -9.98 -19.45 -13.40
N ILE A 128 -10.16 -18.17 -13.08
CA ILE A 128 -9.46 -17.50 -11.98
C ILE A 128 -9.86 -18.10 -10.63
N ALA A 129 -11.17 -18.30 -10.39
CA ALA A 129 -11.67 -18.96 -9.18
C ALA A 129 -11.17 -20.41 -9.03
N GLY A 130 -10.80 -21.07 -10.13
CA GLY A 130 -10.14 -22.37 -10.12
C GLY A 130 -8.63 -22.31 -9.85
N GLY A 131 -8.06 -21.12 -9.72
CA GLY A 131 -6.61 -20.89 -9.55
C GLY A 131 -5.77 -21.35 -10.75
N LYS A 132 -6.37 -21.42 -11.95
CA LYS A 132 -5.68 -21.80 -13.19
C LYS A 132 -5.06 -20.58 -13.85
N THR A 133 -4.19 -19.88 -13.11
CA THR A 133 -3.68 -18.55 -13.48
C THR A 133 -2.16 -18.53 -13.66
N VAL A 134 -1.58 -19.65 -14.07
CA VAL A 134 -0.16 -19.73 -14.47
C VAL A 134 0.06 -18.81 -15.68
N GLY A 135 1.05 -17.91 -15.59
CA GLY A 135 1.35 -16.93 -16.64
C GLY A 135 0.38 -15.74 -16.71
N VAL A 136 -0.59 -15.65 -15.80
CA VAL A 136 -1.48 -14.48 -15.69
C VAL A 136 -0.84 -13.47 -14.75
N PHE A 137 -0.53 -12.28 -15.27
CA PHE A 137 0.12 -11.22 -14.50
C PHE A 137 -0.56 -10.98 -13.15
N GLN A 138 0.24 -10.87 -12.09
CA GLN A 138 -0.16 -10.72 -10.68
C GLN A 138 -0.94 -11.91 -10.07
N LEU A 139 -1.47 -12.85 -10.85
CA LEU A 139 -2.25 -13.98 -10.35
C LEU A 139 -1.48 -15.32 -10.40
N GLU A 140 -0.22 -15.31 -10.83
CA GLU A 140 0.55 -16.52 -11.18
C GLU A 140 1.27 -17.21 -10.01
N SER A 141 1.51 -16.52 -8.88
CA SER A 141 2.18 -17.14 -7.75
C SER A 141 1.30 -18.21 -7.09
N SER A 142 1.93 -19.25 -6.55
CA SER A 142 1.21 -20.36 -5.89
C SER A 142 0.31 -19.87 -4.75
N GLY A 143 0.76 -18.88 -3.99
CA GLY A 143 -0.02 -18.27 -2.91
C GLY A 143 -1.23 -17.53 -3.44
N MET A 144 -1.08 -16.73 -4.51
CA MET A 144 -2.19 -16.02 -5.15
C MET A 144 -3.19 -17.00 -5.79
N GLN A 145 -2.71 -18.09 -6.43
CA GLN A 145 -3.59 -19.12 -6.97
C GLN A 145 -4.43 -19.80 -5.87
N SER A 146 -3.82 -20.08 -4.73
CA SER A 146 -4.53 -20.66 -3.57
C SER A 146 -5.55 -19.66 -3.00
N PHE A 147 -5.19 -18.40 -2.91
CA PHE A 147 -6.08 -17.35 -2.46
C PHE A 147 -7.27 -17.13 -3.41
N MET A 148 -7.05 -17.13 -4.74
CA MET A 148 -8.16 -17.02 -5.71
C MET A 148 -9.13 -18.20 -5.63
N LYS A 149 -8.67 -19.41 -5.29
CA LYS A 149 -9.55 -20.56 -5.02
C LYS A 149 -10.42 -20.37 -3.78
N GLU A 150 -9.90 -19.68 -2.77
CA GLU A 150 -10.62 -19.38 -1.54
C GLU A 150 -11.59 -18.21 -1.76
N LEU A 151 -11.14 -17.13 -2.38
CA LEU A 151 -11.91 -15.93 -2.69
C LEU A 151 -13.08 -16.22 -3.65
N LYS A 152 -12.89 -17.10 -4.62
CA LYS A 152 -13.88 -17.45 -5.67
C LYS A 152 -14.48 -16.20 -6.29
N PRO A 153 -13.70 -15.38 -7.01
CA PRO A 153 -14.18 -14.14 -7.58
C PRO A 153 -15.38 -14.37 -8.51
N GLN A 154 -16.40 -13.55 -8.38
CA GLN A 154 -17.63 -13.56 -9.15
C GLN A 154 -17.81 -12.30 -10.00
N SER A 155 -16.94 -11.31 -9.78
CA SER A 155 -16.92 -10.06 -10.54
C SER A 155 -15.47 -9.58 -10.73
N PHE A 156 -15.30 -8.60 -11.59
CA PHE A 156 -14.02 -7.92 -11.78
C PHE A 156 -13.57 -7.22 -10.49
N GLU A 157 -14.51 -6.63 -9.77
CA GLU A 157 -14.28 -5.95 -8.48
C GLU A 157 -13.71 -6.91 -7.42
N ASP A 158 -14.15 -8.16 -7.41
CA ASP A 158 -13.58 -9.18 -6.51
C ASP A 158 -12.10 -9.45 -6.83
N ILE A 159 -11.71 -9.42 -8.11
CA ILE A 159 -10.32 -9.59 -8.53
C ILE A 159 -9.49 -8.39 -8.08
N VAL A 160 -9.98 -7.18 -8.30
CA VAL A 160 -9.32 -5.92 -7.87
C VAL A 160 -9.14 -5.91 -6.37
N ALA A 161 -10.18 -6.24 -5.60
CA ALA A 161 -10.10 -6.35 -4.15
C ALA A 161 -9.12 -7.45 -3.71
N GLY A 162 -9.14 -8.60 -4.38
CA GLY A 162 -8.23 -9.71 -4.12
C GLY A 162 -6.76 -9.31 -4.28
N ILE A 163 -6.40 -8.67 -5.40
CA ILE A 163 -5.04 -8.15 -5.62
C ILE A 163 -4.67 -7.12 -4.55
N SER A 164 -5.63 -6.31 -4.14
CA SER A 164 -5.43 -5.27 -3.13
C SER A 164 -5.20 -5.85 -1.73
N LEU A 165 -5.87 -6.93 -1.40
CA LEU A 165 -5.79 -7.61 -0.10
C LEU A 165 -4.57 -8.54 0.01
N TYR A 166 -4.13 -9.17 -1.09
CA TYR A 166 -3.03 -10.12 -1.06
C TYR A 166 -1.66 -9.44 -1.02
N ARG A 167 -1.39 -8.75 0.08
CA ARG A 167 -0.12 -8.04 0.35
C ARG A 167 0.17 -8.06 1.86
N PRO A 168 1.46 -8.01 2.27
CA PRO A 168 1.80 -7.90 3.68
C PRO A 168 1.03 -6.76 4.38
N GLY A 169 0.32 -7.09 5.45
CA GLY A 169 -0.57 -6.19 6.19
C GLY A 169 -2.05 -6.41 5.88
N PRO A 170 -2.55 -6.06 4.67
CA PRO A 170 -3.96 -6.29 4.32
C PRO A 170 -4.41 -7.76 4.33
N MET A 171 -3.48 -8.71 4.20
CA MET A 171 -3.78 -10.16 4.25
C MET A 171 -4.54 -10.58 5.51
N ASP A 172 -4.34 -9.89 6.63
CA ASP A 172 -5.04 -10.18 7.89
C ASP A 172 -6.55 -9.92 7.80
N PHE A 173 -7.00 -9.13 6.83
CA PHE A 173 -8.42 -8.83 6.60
C PHE A 173 -9.10 -9.78 5.61
N ILE A 174 -8.35 -10.66 4.93
CA ILE A 174 -8.88 -11.63 3.96
C ILE A 174 -9.99 -12.50 4.57
N PRO A 175 -9.86 -13.08 5.78
CA PRO A 175 -10.92 -13.89 6.36
C PRO A 175 -12.23 -13.13 6.54
N LYS A 176 -12.17 -11.87 7.02
CA LYS A 176 -13.33 -11.00 7.18
C LYS A 176 -13.99 -10.66 5.84
N TYR A 177 -13.19 -10.35 4.83
CA TYR A 177 -13.67 -10.07 3.47
C TYR A 177 -14.41 -11.28 2.88
N ILE A 178 -13.81 -12.47 2.95
CA ILE A 178 -14.41 -13.72 2.45
C ILE A 178 -15.69 -14.06 3.22
N GLN A 179 -15.69 -13.88 4.55
CA GLN A 179 -16.89 -14.09 5.37
C GLN A 179 -18.02 -13.19 4.91
N GLY A 180 -17.79 -11.88 4.81
CA GLY A 180 -18.80 -10.92 4.38
C GLY A 180 -19.29 -11.17 2.95
N LYS A 181 -18.40 -11.61 2.05
CA LYS A 181 -18.75 -12.01 0.69
C LYS A 181 -19.67 -13.23 0.66
N ASN A 182 -19.38 -14.26 1.44
CA ASN A 182 -20.13 -15.52 1.45
C ASN A 182 -21.42 -15.42 2.27
N ASP A 183 -21.43 -14.57 3.30
CA ASP A 183 -22.59 -14.33 4.16
C ASP A 183 -22.78 -12.81 4.37
N PRO A 184 -23.53 -12.15 3.48
CA PRO A 184 -23.83 -10.72 3.61
C PRO A 184 -24.55 -10.34 4.91
N SER A 185 -25.20 -11.30 5.59
CA SER A 185 -25.87 -11.06 6.88
C SER A 185 -24.88 -10.91 8.04
N SER A 186 -23.67 -11.40 7.87
CA SER A 186 -22.59 -11.24 8.86
C SER A 186 -21.94 -9.84 8.86
N ILE A 187 -22.24 -9.02 7.84
CA ILE A 187 -21.65 -7.69 7.71
C ILE A 187 -22.31 -6.73 8.71
N THR A 188 -21.47 -6.15 9.57
CA THR A 188 -21.88 -5.13 10.52
C THR A 188 -21.21 -3.81 10.22
N TYR A 189 -21.95 -2.72 10.28
CA TYR A 189 -21.44 -1.36 10.12
C TYR A 189 -21.57 -0.65 11.47
N ALA A 190 -20.47 0.01 11.90
CA ALA A 190 -20.46 0.77 13.15
C ALA A 190 -21.52 1.90 13.16
N VAL A 191 -21.75 2.49 11.97
CA VAL A 191 -22.81 3.47 11.72
C VAL A 191 -23.41 3.23 10.32
N PRO A 192 -24.69 3.56 10.09
CA PRO A 192 -25.36 3.32 8.80
C PRO A 192 -24.68 4.01 7.61
N GLU A 193 -24.04 5.14 7.84
CA GLU A 193 -23.32 5.95 6.83
C GLU A 193 -22.13 5.22 6.22
N LEU A 194 -21.59 4.22 6.88
CA LEU A 194 -20.51 3.38 6.33
C LEU A 194 -20.99 2.40 5.27
N LYS A 195 -22.28 2.05 5.26
CA LYS A 195 -22.81 1.07 4.33
C LYS A 195 -22.61 1.46 2.86
N PRO A 196 -22.96 2.68 2.40
CA PRO A 196 -22.73 3.06 1.00
C PRO A 196 -21.24 3.08 0.60
N ILE A 197 -20.33 3.30 1.57
CA ILE A 197 -18.87 3.35 1.31
C ILE A 197 -18.28 1.94 1.24
N LEU A 198 -18.70 1.04 2.13
CA LEU A 198 -18.05 -0.25 2.34
C LEU A 198 -18.85 -1.45 1.79
N SER A 199 -20.04 -1.26 1.24
CA SER A 199 -20.84 -2.38 0.73
C SER A 199 -20.18 -3.11 -0.43
N ALA A 200 -19.48 -2.40 -1.32
CA ALA A 200 -18.75 -2.98 -2.44
C ALA A 200 -17.55 -3.85 -2.01
N THR A 201 -17.10 -3.69 -0.79
CA THR A 201 -15.98 -4.44 -0.20
C THR A 201 -16.40 -5.24 1.04
N TYR A 202 -17.66 -5.62 1.09
CA TYR A 202 -18.26 -6.48 2.14
C TYR A 202 -17.95 -6.02 3.56
N GLY A 203 -18.00 -4.70 3.79
CA GLY A 203 -17.77 -4.10 5.11
C GLY A 203 -16.30 -3.92 5.49
N CYS A 204 -15.37 -4.18 4.58
CA CYS A 204 -13.94 -3.97 4.79
C CYS A 204 -13.48 -2.66 4.15
N ILE A 205 -12.54 -1.96 4.80
CA ILE A 205 -11.79 -0.87 4.16
C ILE A 205 -10.69 -1.55 3.32
N VAL A 206 -10.67 -1.32 2.02
CA VAL A 206 -9.69 -1.89 1.07
C VAL A 206 -8.95 -0.79 0.33
N TYR A 207 -9.64 0.31 0.03
CA TYR A 207 -9.16 1.37 -0.84
C TYR A 207 -8.89 2.67 -0.09
N GLN A 208 -7.91 3.43 -0.58
CA GLN A 208 -7.59 4.77 -0.07
C GLN A 208 -8.76 5.73 -0.18
N GLU A 209 -9.53 5.60 -1.25
CA GLU A 209 -10.72 6.39 -1.53
C GLU A 209 -11.80 6.19 -0.46
N GLN A 210 -11.93 4.96 0.08
CA GLN A 210 -12.86 4.68 1.16
C GLN A 210 -12.46 5.41 2.46
N VAL A 211 -11.16 5.46 2.77
CA VAL A 211 -10.67 6.25 3.91
C VAL A 211 -11.02 7.73 3.73
N MET A 212 -10.79 8.29 2.54
CA MET A 212 -11.13 9.68 2.25
C MET A 212 -12.64 9.92 2.34
N GLN A 213 -13.48 9.03 1.80
CA GLN A 213 -14.94 9.11 1.89
C GLN A 213 -15.44 9.03 3.33
N ILE A 214 -14.85 8.18 4.17
CA ILE A 214 -15.19 8.07 5.59
C ILE A 214 -14.92 9.40 6.29
N VAL A 215 -13.72 9.98 6.14
CA VAL A 215 -13.38 11.27 6.78
C VAL A 215 -14.29 12.40 6.27
N GLN A 216 -14.63 12.41 4.98
CA GLN A 216 -15.54 13.40 4.41
C GLN A 216 -16.98 13.23 4.92
N GLN A 217 -17.52 12.03 4.84
CA GLN A 217 -18.94 11.80 5.13
C GLN A 217 -19.23 11.81 6.64
N LEU A 218 -18.35 11.27 7.46
CA LEU A 218 -18.54 11.22 8.91
C LEU A 218 -17.97 12.43 9.63
N GLY A 219 -16.76 12.85 9.24
CA GLY A 219 -16.07 13.97 9.88
C GLY A 219 -16.37 15.34 9.27
N GLY A 220 -16.99 15.39 8.08
CA GLY A 220 -17.31 16.65 7.39
C GLY A 220 -16.09 17.35 6.76
N TYR A 221 -15.05 16.60 6.43
CA TYR A 221 -13.83 17.13 5.83
C TYR A 221 -14.01 17.50 4.36
N THR A 222 -13.28 18.51 3.90
CA THR A 222 -13.14 18.76 2.46
C THR A 222 -12.30 17.66 1.80
N LEU A 223 -12.43 17.47 0.48
CA LEU A 223 -11.67 16.46 -0.26
C LEU A 223 -10.15 16.63 -0.09
N GLY A 224 -9.66 17.86 -0.22
CA GLY A 224 -8.23 18.16 -0.06
C GLY A 224 -7.71 17.83 1.32
N ARG A 225 -8.48 18.14 2.38
CA ARG A 225 -8.11 17.79 3.74
C ARG A 225 -8.17 16.29 3.99
N ALA A 226 -9.18 15.60 3.45
CA ALA A 226 -9.27 14.13 3.54
C ALA A 226 -8.04 13.44 2.93
N ASP A 227 -7.50 13.97 1.82
CA ASP A 227 -6.24 13.47 1.24
C ASP A 227 -5.03 13.73 2.16
N LEU A 228 -4.96 14.87 2.82
CA LEU A 228 -3.90 15.15 3.81
C LEU A 228 -3.95 14.15 4.98
N VAL A 229 -5.15 13.85 5.50
CA VAL A 229 -5.35 12.85 6.55
C VAL A 229 -4.89 11.48 6.07
N ARG A 230 -5.33 11.04 4.89
CA ARG A 230 -4.90 9.77 4.29
C ARG A 230 -3.37 9.69 4.16
N ARG A 231 -2.72 10.74 3.66
CA ARG A 231 -1.24 10.79 3.54
C ARG A 231 -0.55 10.76 4.89
N ALA A 232 -1.09 11.43 5.91
CA ALA A 232 -0.54 11.41 7.26
C ALA A 232 -0.63 10.00 7.86
N MET A 233 -1.74 9.30 7.67
CA MET A 233 -1.93 7.90 8.06
C MET A 233 -0.90 6.99 7.40
N SER A 234 -0.72 7.06 6.08
CA SER A 234 0.28 6.28 5.33
C SER A 234 1.71 6.52 5.80
N LYS A 235 2.07 7.78 6.08
CA LYS A 235 3.42 8.16 6.52
C LYS A 235 3.66 8.01 8.02
N LYS A 236 2.68 7.49 8.78
CA LYS A 236 2.73 7.28 10.24
C LYS A 236 3.18 8.53 11.03
N LYS A 237 2.73 9.70 10.63
CA LYS A 237 3.02 10.96 11.34
C LYS A 237 2.18 11.05 12.61
N GLN A 238 2.66 10.45 13.71
CA GLN A 238 1.89 10.22 14.93
C GLN A 238 1.25 11.49 15.50
N HIS A 239 2.00 12.57 15.63
CA HIS A 239 1.46 13.84 16.13
C HIS A 239 0.31 14.37 15.25
N VAL A 240 0.45 14.33 13.93
CA VAL A 240 -0.62 14.76 13.00
C VAL A 240 -1.84 13.86 13.17
N MET A 241 -1.64 12.56 13.38
CA MET A 241 -2.73 11.61 13.55
C MET A 241 -3.51 11.81 14.85
N GLU A 242 -2.84 12.19 15.94
CA GLU A 242 -3.48 12.52 17.22
C GLU A 242 -4.37 13.77 17.08
N VAL A 243 -3.87 14.80 16.41
CA VAL A 243 -4.65 16.02 16.11
C VAL A 243 -5.85 15.71 15.22
N GLU A 244 -5.63 14.97 14.13
CA GLU A 244 -6.71 14.63 13.20
C GLU A 244 -7.74 13.68 13.82
N ARG A 245 -7.35 12.80 14.73
CA ARG A 245 -8.28 12.00 15.52
C ARG A 245 -9.22 12.89 16.35
N ALA A 246 -8.67 13.86 17.07
CA ALA A 246 -9.47 14.78 17.85
C ALA A 246 -10.43 15.60 16.95
N ASN A 247 -9.94 16.09 15.83
CA ASN A 247 -10.73 16.81 14.83
C ASN A 247 -11.86 15.92 14.25
N PHE A 248 -11.55 14.67 13.91
CA PHE A 248 -12.53 13.73 13.36
C PHE A 248 -13.63 13.38 14.38
N VAL A 249 -13.26 13.14 15.63
CA VAL A 249 -14.21 12.76 16.69
C VAL A 249 -15.04 13.96 17.14
N SER A 250 -14.40 15.04 17.54
CA SER A 250 -15.04 16.17 18.24
C SER A 250 -15.29 17.40 17.35
N GLY A 251 -14.64 17.46 16.18
CA GLY A 251 -14.65 18.64 15.32
C GLY A 251 -13.61 19.67 15.70
N ASN A 252 -13.42 20.64 14.82
CA ASN A 252 -12.54 21.80 14.99
C ASN A 252 -13.11 22.99 14.23
N ALA A 253 -13.68 23.95 14.96
CA ALA A 253 -14.34 25.12 14.37
C ALA A 253 -13.35 26.04 13.64
N GLU A 254 -12.11 26.16 14.14
CA GLU A 254 -11.08 27.01 13.51
C GLU A 254 -10.68 26.49 12.12
N GLU A 255 -10.75 25.18 11.95
CA GLU A 255 -10.39 24.52 10.69
C GLU A 255 -11.62 24.11 9.85
N ASN A 256 -12.82 24.55 10.24
CA ASN A 256 -14.08 24.23 9.60
C ASN A 256 -14.33 22.70 9.46
N VAL A 257 -13.96 21.93 10.48
CA VAL A 257 -14.24 20.50 10.57
C VAL A 257 -15.37 20.27 11.56
N PRO A 258 -16.55 19.82 11.12
CA PRO A 258 -17.70 19.56 12.00
C PRO A 258 -17.44 18.43 12.99
N GLY A 259 -16.72 17.40 12.58
CA GLY A 259 -16.48 16.17 13.33
C GLY A 259 -17.69 15.22 13.37
N CYS A 260 -17.45 14.00 13.82
CA CYS A 260 -18.49 12.98 14.00
C CYS A 260 -19.55 13.40 15.01
N ALA A 261 -19.17 14.13 16.05
CA ALA A 261 -20.09 14.63 17.07
C ALA A 261 -21.22 15.48 16.49
N ALA A 262 -20.94 16.32 15.49
CA ALA A 262 -21.95 17.13 14.81
C ALA A 262 -22.97 16.29 14.02
N ARG A 263 -22.69 15.01 13.77
CA ARG A 263 -23.59 14.05 13.13
C ARG A 263 -24.24 13.08 14.10
N GLY A 264 -24.07 13.30 15.40
CA GLY A 264 -24.65 12.46 16.45
C GLY A 264 -23.95 11.11 16.64
N ILE A 265 -22.75 10.95 16.09
CA ILE A 265 -21.93 9.76 16.31
C ILE A 265 -21.17 9.94 17.63
N ASP A 266 -21.33 9.00 18.56
CA ASP A 266 -20.64 9.05 19.84
C ASP A 266 -19.13 8.88 19.71
N ALA A 267 -18.41 9.40 20.71
CA ALA A 267 -16.95 9.43 20.68
C ALA A 267 -16.30 8.04 20.65
N GLN A 268 -16.92 7.03 21.29
CA GLN A 268 -16.39 5.67 21.30
C GLN A 268 -16.47 5.06 19.91
N THR A 269 -17.63 5.17 19.26
CA THR A 269 -17.85 4.70 17.87
C THR A 269 -16.94 5.43 16.90
N ALA A 270 -16.82 6.76 17.00
CA ALA A 270 -15.94 7.56 16.14
C ALA A 270 -14.46 7.17 16.29
N ASN A 271 -13.98 6.95 17.52
CA ASN A 271 -12.63 6.46 17.74
C ASN A 271 -12.40 5.06 17.15
N GLY A 272 -13.35 4.13 17.31
CA GLY A 272 -13.25 2.79 16.72
C GLY A 272 -13.18 2.82 15.18
N ILE A 273 -13.92 3.72 14.55
CA ILE A 273 -13.85 3.94 13.10
C ILE A 273 -12.47 4.50 12.72
N PHE A 274 -11.96 5.46 13.48
CA PHE A 274 -10.64 6.04 13.24
C PHE A 274 -9.52 5.02 13.40
N ASP A 275 -9.59 4.15 14.41
CA ASP A 275 -8.64 3.04 14.60
C ASP A 275 -8.67 2.09 13.41
N SER A 276 -9.85 1.72 12.93
CA SER A 276 -9.99 0.87 11.75
C SER A 276 -9.38 1.50 10.49
N MET A 277 -9.51 2.82 10.32
CA MET A 277 -8.85 3.55 9.24
C MET A 277 -7.33 3.55 9.41
N MET A 278 -6.84 3.74 10.63
CA MET A 278 -5.39 3.75 10.94
C MET A 278 -4.73 2.42 10.62
N ASP A 279 -5.35 1.31 10.98
CA ASP A 279 -4.82 -0.03 10.72
C ASP A 279 -4.73 -0.29 9.21
N PHE A 280 -5.68 0.21 8.45
CA PHE A 280 -5.78 -0.02 7.02
C PHE A 280 -4.99 0.99 6.18
N ALA A 281 -4.94 2.26 6.57
CA ALA A 281 -4.33 3.33 5.77
C ALA A 281 -2.82 3.15 5.53
N LYS A 282 -2.15 2.36 6.38
CA LYS A 282 -0.74 1.97 6.18
C LYS A 282 -0.52 1.18 4.89
N TYR A 283 -1.57 0.52 4.39
CA TYR A 283 -1.50 -0.48 3.33
C TYR A 283 -2.58 -0.30 2.27
N ALA A 284 -3.48 0.69 2.45
CA ALA A 284 -4.62 0.91 1.57
C ALA A 284 -4.19 1.07 0.10
N PHE A 285 -4.91 0.39 -0.78
CA PHE A 285 -4.66 0.38 -2.21
C PHE A 285 -5.38 1.54 -2.88
N ASN A 286 -4.79 2.09 -3.93
CA ASN A 286 -5.49 3.03 -4.79
C ASN A 286 -6.34 2.24 -5.79
N ASN A 287 -7.66 2.39 -5.73
CA ASN A 287 -8.59 1.64 -6.58
C ASN A 287 -8.50 2.03 -8.06
N SER A 288 -8.03 3.23 -8.35
CA SER A 288 -7.85 3.71 -9.72
C SER A 288 -6.53 3.29 -10.37
N HIS A 289 -5.73 2.45 -9.70
CA HIS A 289 -4.40 2.07 -10.18
C HIS A 289 -4.42 0.76 -10.97
#